data_36d9643925b1c7a5c1a4c72c96aa55a4
#
_entry.id   36d9643925b1c7a5c1a4c72c96aa55a4
#
_cell.length_a   1.000
_cell.length_b   1.000
_cell.length_c   1.000
_cell.angle_alpha   90.00
_cell.angle_beta   90.00
_cell.angle_gamma   90.00
#
_symmetry.space_group_name_H-M   'P 1'
#
loop_
_entity.id
_entity.type
_entity.pdbx_description
1 polymer ?
#
loop_
_entity_poly.entity_id
_entity_poly.type
_entity_poly.pdbx_seq_one_letter_code
_entity_poly.pdbx_strand_id
1 'polypeptide(L)'
;LPAFAGHVPRELSRIFPKAKITRLEAWSGYPDEYACSFLDPMDSLFTVVQKKFIETETKLYGTDHVYGIDLFNELMPPSWEPEYLGRVSRQVYEALEKADKDAVWLQMTWLFWNERKYWTNDRVKPYITSFPADRQLLLDYYCERQEVWQRTNKYFGVPYIWCYLGNFGGNTMLVGDVKNVNKLLENTFKNGGKNFTGIGSTLEGFDCNPFMYSYVFEKAWDFKTHRDIPAWTRALADQRTGKADQN
;
A
#
# COMPACT_ATOMS: atom_id res chain seq x y z
N LEU A 1 -9.51 6.85 1.15
CA LEU A 1 -9.59 7.40 2.50
C LEU A 1 -8.78 6.55 3.48
N PRO A 2 -8.16 7.11 4.56
CA PRO A 2 -7.57 6.30 5.62
C PRO A 2 -8.66 5.58 6.41
N ALA A 3 -8.29 4.48 7.09
CA ALA A 3 -9.15 3.80 8.03
C ALA A 3 -8.37 3.41 9.30
N PHE A 4 -9.08 2.93 10.32
CA PHE A 4 -8.43 2.59 11.58
C PHE A 4 -7.58 1.32 11.46
N ALA A 5 -6.28 1.46 11.64
CA ALA A 5 -5.29 0.38 11.52
C ALA A 5 -4.83 -0.22 12.87
N GLY A 6 -5.50 0.11 13.96
CA GLY A 6 -5.19 -0.44 15.30
C GLY A 6 -4.34 0.46 16.20
N HIS A 7 -3.68 1.49 15.68
CA HIS A 7 -2.89 2.41 16.51
C HIS A 7 -3.80 3.29 17.37
N VAL A 8 -3.56 3.32 18.66
CA VAL A 8 -4.37 4.04 19.65
C VAL A 8 -3.50 4.81 20.64
N PRO A 9 -4.03 5.89 21.24
CA PRO A 9 -3.36 6.57 22.35
C PRO A 9 -3.18 5.62 23.53
N ARG A 10 -2.07 5.77 24.24
CA ARG A 10 -1.75 4.98 25.45
C ARG A 10 -2.86 5.06 26.51
N GLU A 11 -3.48 6.22 26.62
CA GLU A 11 -4.54 6.51 27.59
C GLU A 11 -5.83 5.73 27.35
N LEU A 12 -6.02 5.16 26.17
CA LEU A 12 -7.21 4.38 25.85
C LEU A 12 -7.39 3.18 26.78
N SER A 13 -6.28 2.58 27.25
CA SER A 13 -6.30 1.49 28.21
C SER A 13 -6.89 1.85 29.59
N ARG A 14 -6.89 3.14 29.96
CA ARG A 14 -7.54 3.62 31.20
C ARG A 14 -9.06 3.68 31.06
N ILE A 15 -9.54 4.01 29.83
CA ILE A 15 -10.98 4.12 29.53
C ILE A 15 -11.55 2.72 29.30
N PHE A 16 -10.81 1.87 28.63
CA PHE A 16 -11.19 0.50 28.29
C PHE A 16 -10.20 -0.52 28.89
N PRO A 17 -10.22 -0.75 30.24
CA PRO A 17 -9.21 -1.57 30.91
C PRO A 17 -9.28 -3.06 30.57
N LYS A 18 -10.34 -3.52 29.89
CA LYS A 18 -10.50 -4.91 29.43
C LYS A 18 -10.07 -5.09 27.96
N ALA A 19 -9.81 -4.00 27.26
CA ALA A 19 -9.39 -4.07 25.85
C ALA A 19 -7.98 -4.63 25.73
N LYS A 20 -7.75 -5.42 24.71
CA LYS A 20 -6.43 -5.99 24.37
C LYS A 20 -5.59 -4.94 23.68
N ILE A 21 -4.94 -4.08 24.46
CA ILE A 21 -4.05 -3.02 23.99
C ILE A 21 -2.63 -3.36 24.41
N THR A 22 -1.73 -3.46 23.44
CA THR A 22 -0.31 -3.74 23.65
C THR A 22 0.51 -2.49 23.33
N ARG A 23 1.48 -2.15 24.20
CA ARG A 23 2.48 -1.14 23.89
C ARG A 23 3.46 -1.73 22.88
N LEU A 24 3.70 -1.00 21.80
CA LEU A 24 4.68 -1.37 20.78
C LEU A 24 6.09 -0.94 21.23
N GLU A 25 7.11 -1.51 20.59
CA GLU A 25 8.48 -1.03 20.71
C GLU A 25 8.64 0.34 20.02
N ALA A 26 9.62 1.11 20.45
CA ALA A 26 9.95 2.38 19.80
C ALA A 26 10.45 2.14 18.37
N TRP A 27 9.86 2.81 17.41
CA TRP A 27 10.18 2.65 15.99
C TRP A 27 11.47 3.42 15.63
N SER A 28 12.33 2.79 14.82
CA SER A 28 13.49 3.44 14.18
C SER A 28 14.44 4.23 15.11
N GLY A 29 14.58 3.78 16.36
CA GLY A 29 15.47 4.43 17.34
C GLY A 29 14.92 5.71 17.99
N TYR A 30 13.66 6.03 17.79
CA TYR A 30 12.99 7.10 18.52
C TYR A 30 12.91 6.78 20.02
N PRO A 31 12.89 7.80 20.91
CA PRO A 31 12.67 7.58 22.33
C PRO A 31 11.40 6.82 22.66
N ASP A 32 11.42 6.00 23.70
CA ASP A 32 10.29 5.13 24.11
C ASP A 32 9.00 5.91 24.41
N GLU A 33 9.10 7.19 24.76
CA GLU A 33 7.94 8.07 24.97
C GLU A 33 7.06 8.23 23.73
N TYR A 34 7.62 8.04 22.51
CA TYR A 34 6.91 8.07 21.24
C TYR A 34 6.38 6.70 20.80
N ALA A 35 6.65 5.65 21.58
CA ALA A 35 6.13 4.31 21.26
C ALA A 35 4.60 4.29 21.29
N CYS A 36 4.01 3.81 20.20
CA CYS A 36 2.56 3.70 20.05
C CYS A 36 1.98 2.56 20.89
N SER A 37 0.68 2.56 21.07
CA SER A 37 -0.08 1.41 21.55
C SER A 37 -0.95 0.86 20.42
N PHE A 38 -1.21 -0.44 20.46
CA PHE A 38 -1.91 -1.15 19.40
C PHE A 38 -3.08 -1.94 19.99
N LEU A 39 -4.28 -1.69 19.47
CA LEU A 39 -5.50 -2.41 19.80
C LEU A 39 -5.58 -3.66 18.92
N ASP A 40 -5.65 -4.83 19.54
CA ASP A 40 -5.77 -6.11 18.84
C ASP A 40 -7.01 -6.11 17.93
N PRO A 41 -6.87 -6.39 16.62
CA PRO A 41 -8.00 -6.49 15.70
C PRO A 41 -9.05 -7.54 16.10
N MET A 42 -8.65 -8.53 16.91
CA MET A 42 -9.56 -9.55 17.45
C MET A 42 -10.35 -9.07 18.67
N ASP A 43 -10.07 -7.86 19.18
CA ASP A 43 -10.87 -7.25 20.25
C ASP A 43 -12.15 -6.63 19.67
N SER A 44 -13.27 -6.79 20.36
CA SER A 44 -14.55 -6.21 19.93
C SER A 44 -14.52 -4.68 19.83
N LEU A 45 -13.69 -4.02 20.64
CA LEU A 45 -13.51 -2.58 20.60
C LEU A 45 -12.92 -2.12 19.25
N PHE A 46 -12.10 -2.94 18.58
CA PHE A 46 -11.58 -2.62 17.25
C PHE A 46 -12.71 -2.34 16.25
N THR A 47 -13.72 -3.22 16.19
CA THR A 47 -14.89 -3.03 15.31
C THR A 47 -15.67 -1.76 15.67
N VAL A 48 -15.81 -1.45 16.95
CA VAL A 48 -16.51 -0.23 17.41
C VAL A 48 -15.76 1.02 16.97
N VAL A 49 -14.43 1.05 17.17
CA VAL A 49 -13.58 2.17 16.77
C VAL A 49 -13.59 2.34 15.25
N GLN A 50 -13.39 1.24 14.49
CA GLN A 50 -13.42 1.26 13.04
C GLN A 50 -14.72 1.84 12.49
N LYS A 51 -15.86 1.34 12.98
CA LYS A 51 -17.17 1.84 12.58
C LYS A 51 -17.31 3.34 12.84
N LYS A 52 -16.96 3.78 14.05
CA LYS A 52 -17.07 5.19 14.43
C LYS A 52 -16.14 6.09 13.61
N PHE A 53 -14.94 5.59 13.27
CA PHE A 53 -13.98 6.29 12.44
C PHE A 53 -14.56 6.53 11.04
N ILE A 54 -15.00 5.47 10.35
CA ILE A 54 -15.58 5.55 9.00
C ILE A 54 -16.86 6.39 8.97
N GLU A 55 -17.79 6.22 9.93
CA GLU A 55 -19.00 7.04 10.01
C GLU A 55 -18.68 8.54 10.15
N THR A 56 -17.66 8.87 10.96
CA THR A 56 -17.25 10.26 11.18
C THR A 56 -16.60 10.84 9.94
N GLU A 57 -15.69 10.10 9.30
CA GLU A 57 -15.01 10.50 8.10
C GLU A 57 -15.98 10.69 6.92
N THR A 58 -16.89 9.72 6.72
CA THR A 58 -17.94 9.81 5.70
C THR A 58 -18.83 11.02 5.91
N LYS A 59 -19.18 11.35 7.16
CA LYS A 59 -19.98 12.54 7.46
C LYS A 59 -19.25 13.84 7.13
N LEU A 60 -17.93 13.90 7.31
CA LEU A 60 -17.14 15.11 7.14
C LEU A 60 -16.70 15.33 5.68
N TYR A 61 -16.35 14.24 4.98
CA TYR A 61 -15.66 14.30 3.68
C TYR A 61 -16.37 13.51 2.56
N GLY A 62 -17.41 12.73 2.87
CA GLY A 62 -17.98 11.74 1.96
C GLY A 62 -17.13 10.47 1.93
N THR A 63 -17.39 9.58 0.98
CA THR A 63 -16.63 8.36 0.77
C THR A 63 -16.57 7.95 -0.70
N ASP A 64 -15.45 7.35 -1.10
CA ASP A 64 -15.26 6.64 -2.37
C ASP A 64 -15.28 5.12 -2.17
N HIS A 65 -15.59 4.66 -0.96
CA HIS A 65 -15.62 3.27 -0.52
C HIS A 65 -14.25 2.55 -0.52
N VAL A 66 -13.14 3.26 -0.77
CA VAL A 66 -11.78 2.70 -0.77
C VAL A 66 -11.02 3.18 0.47
N TYR A 67 -10.64 2.24 1.33
CA TYR A 67 -10.06 2.52 2.64
C TYR A 67 -8.68 1.91 2.80
N GLY A 68 -7.67 2.77 3.04
CA GLY A 68 -6.29 2.37 3.30
C GLY A 68 -6.10 1.89 4.73
N ILE A 69 -5.65 0.64 4.89
CA ILE A 69 -5.25 0.08 6.18
C ILE A 69 -3.94 -0.67 6.03
N ASP A 70 -2.94 -0.27 6.79
CA ASP A 70 -1.65 -0.98 6.92
C ASP A 70 -1.51 -1.54 8.33
N LEU A 71 -2.14 -2.69 8.57
CA LEU A 71 -2.30 -3.28 9.89
C LEU A 71 -0.98 -3.63 10.57
N PHE A 72 -0.06 -4.25 9.84
CA PHE A 72 1.24 -4.74 10.33
C PHE A 72 2.41 -4.13 9.56
N ASN A 73 2.28 -2.88 9.10
CA ASN A 73 3.37 -2.22 8.43
C ASN A 73 4.50 -1.92 9.42
N GLU A 74 5.67 -2.53 9.17
CA GLU A 74 6.84 -2.46 10.07
C GLU A 74 6.57 -2.87 11.53
N LEU A 75 5.55 -3.71 11.72
CA LEU A 75 5.15 -4.27 13.00
C LEU A 75 5.09 -5.79 12.94
N MET A 76 5.45 -6.43 14.04
CA MET A 76 5.28 -7.87 14.18
C MET A 76 3.84 -8.19 14.61
N PRO A 77 3.14 -9.08 13.88
CA PRO A 77 1.84 -9.55 14.33
C PRO A 77 2.00 -10.37 15.63
N PRO A 78 0.95 -10.45 16.46
CA PRO A 78 0.97 -11.26 17.69
C PRO A 78 1.26 -12.75 17.45
N SER A 79 0.97 -13.27 16.26
CA SER A 79 1.28 -14.63 15.86
C SER A 79 1.57 -14.72 14.36
N TRP A 80 2.53 -15.55 14.01
CA TRP A 80 2.88 -15.87 12.63
C TRP A 80 2.17 -17.12 12.09
N GLU A 81 1.24 -17.68 12.85
CA GLU A 81 0.46 -18.81 12.37
C GLU A 81 -0.45 -18.40 11.21
N PRO A 82 -0.41 -19.11 10.07
CA PRO A 82 -1.18 -18.77 8.87
C PRO A 82 -2.69 -18.61 9.14
N GLU A 83 -3.25 -19.48 9.97
CA GLU A 83 -4.67 -19.41 10.36
C GLU A 83 -4.99 -18.14 11.18
N TYR A 84 -4.08 -17.73 12.07
CA TYR A 84 -4.23 -16.48 12.83
C TYR A 84 -4.24 -15.29 11.90
N LEU A 85 -3.29 -15.20 10.97
CA LEU A 85 -3.17 -14.12 10.00
C LEU A 85 -4.43 -14.01 9.11
N GLY A 86 -4.95 -15.15 8.65
CA GLY A 86 -6.21 -15.18 7.89
C GLY A 86 -7.43 -14.75 8.70
N ARG A 87 -7.51 -15.13 10.00
CA ARG A 87 -8.61 -14.66 10.86
C ARG A 87 -8.54 -13.17 11.13
N VAL A 88 -7.34 -12.64 11.39
CA VAL A 88 -7.14 -11.21 11.66
C VAL A 88 -7.55 -10.37 10.47
N SER A 89 -7.07 -10.68 9.27
CA SER A 89 -7.42 -9.90 8.07
C SER A 89 -8.91 -9.98 7.75
N ARG A 90 -9.52 -11.15 7.90
CA ARG A 90 -10.98 -11.31 7.79
C ARG A 90 -11.73 -10.42 8.78
N GLN A 91 -11.32 -10.42 10.06
CA GLN A 91 -11.95 -9.60 11.10
C GLN A 91 -11.85 -8.10 10.81
N VAL A 92 -10.70 -7.66 10.29
CA VAL A 92 -10.49 -6.26 9.89
C VAL A 92 -11.42 -5.89 8.72
N TYR A 93 -11.51 -6.75 7.70
CA TYR A 93 -12.41 -6.55 6.58
C TYR A 93 -13.89 -6.53 7.04
N GLU A 94 -14.32 -7.49 7.87
CA GLU A 94 -15.68 -7.52 8.41
C GLU A 94 -16.02 -6.27 9.25
N ALA A 95 -15.03 -5.69 9.92
CA ALA A 95 -15.20 -4.43 10.64
C ALA A 95 -15.40 -3.24 9.68
N LEU A 96 -14.69 -3.22 8.54
CA LEU A 96 -14.92 -2.25 7.45
C LEU A 96 -16.31 -2.43 6.84
N GLU A 97 -16.67 -3.65 6.45
CA GLU A 97 -17.95 -3.97 5.80
C GLU A 97 -19.15 -3.60 6.68
N LYS A 98 -19.04 -3.76 8.01
CA LYS A 98 -20.06 -3.32 8.97
C LYS A 98 -20.23 -1.80 9.01
N ALA A 99 -19.19 -1.06 8.68
CA ALA A 99 -19.25 0.41 8.62
C ALA A 99 -19.72 0.90 7.24
N ASP A 100 -19.23 0.24 6.19
CA ASP A 100 -19.56 0.54 4.80
C ASP A 100 -19.61 -0.78 3.99
N LYS A 101 -20.82 -1.19 3.59
CA LYS A 101 -21.07 -2.45 2.87
C LYS A 101 -20.36 -2.55 1.51
N ASP A 102 -19.98 -1.41 0.93
CA ASP A 102 -19.31 -1.32 -0.35
C ASP A 102 -17.78 -1.16 -0.20
N ALA A 103 -17.28 -1.25 1.04
CA ALA A 103 -15.87 -1.05 1.35
C ALA A 103 -14.93 -1.96 0.56
N VAL A 104 -13.86 -1.36 0.06
CA VAL A 104 -12.70 -2.01 -0.53
C VAL A 104 -11.48 -1.68 0.33
N TRP A 105 -10.78 -2.70 0.81
CA TRP A 105 -9.55 -2.50 1.57
C TRP A 105 -8.37 -2.27 0.65
N LEU A 106 -7.78 -1.08 0.69
CA LEU A 106 -6.52 -0.74 0.04
C LEU A 106 -5.36 -1.08 0.98
N GLN A 107 -4.47 -1.99 0.57
CA GLN A 107 -3.36 -2.48 1.39
C GLN A 107 -2.02 -2.25 0.68
N MET A 108 -1.08 -1.57 1.32
CA MET A 108 0.31 -1.54 0.86
C MET A 108 1.01 -2.87 1.11
N THR A 109 1.89 -3.28 0.19
CA THR A 109 2.59 -4.57 0.28
C THR A 109 4.01 -4.46 0.81
N TRP A 110 4.40 -3.29 1.32
CA TRP A 110 5.71 -3.07 1.92
C TRP A 110 6.02 -4.06 3.04
N LEU A 111 5.05 -4.35 3.89
CA LEU A 111 5.21 -5.35 4.96
C LEU A 111 5.69 -6.71 4.44
N PHE A 112 5.19 -7.15 3.28
CA PHE A 112 5.59 -8.43 2.68
C PHE A 112 7.03 -8.42 2.18
N TRP A 113 7.57 -7.26 1.83
CA TRP A 113 8.97 -7.11 1.43
C TRP A 113 9.88 -6.84 2.63
N ASN A 114 9.55 -5.87 3.47
CA ASN A 114 10.40 -5.44 4.59
C ASN A 114 10.69 -6.60 5.53
N GLU A 115 9.65 -7.34 5.91
CA GLU A 115 9.74 -8.51 6.78
C GLU A 115 9.62 -9.83 5.99
N ARG A 116 10.17 -9.88 4.76
CA ARG A 116 10.02 -11.01 3.81
C ARG A 116 10.49 -12.36 4.35
N LYS A 117 11.37 -12.39 5.34
CA LYS A 117 11.81 -13.62 6.00
C LYS A 117 10.68 -14.23 6.86
N TYR A 118 9.77 -13.41 7.34
CA TYR A 118 8.60 -13.85 8.11
C TYR A 118 7.36 -13.96 7.23
N TRP A 119 7.15 -13.04 6.29
CA TRP A 119 6.04 -13.07 5.34
C TRP A 119 6.31 -14.02 4.18
N THR A 120 6.36 -15.32 4.48
CA THR A 120 6.44 -16.39 3.50
C THR A 120 5.11 -16.60 2.77
N ASN A 121 5.09 -17.31 1.65
CA ASN A 121 3.88 -17.46 0.83
C ASN A 121 2.73 -18.17 1.55
N ASP A 122 3.05 -19.10 2.44
CA ASP A 122 2.07 -19.79 3.30
C ASP A 122 1.40 -18.86 4.33
N ARG A 123 2.02 -17.73 4.66
CA ARG A 123 1.50 -16.68 5.54
C ARG A 123 0.83 -15.55 4.78
N VAL A 124 1.43 -15.09 3.68
CA VAL A 124 0.83 -14.05 2.82
C VAL A 124 -0.49 -14.52 2.25
N LYS A 125 -0.55 -15.76 1.72
CA LYS A 125 -1.74 -16.28 1.09
C LYS A 125 -2.99 -16.19 1.98
N PRO A 126 -3.07 -16.81 3.16
CA PRO A 126 -4.25 -16.70 4.01
C PRO A 126 -4.54 -15.27 4.47
N TYR A 127 -3.51 -14.43 4.67
CA TYR A 127 -3.70 -13.03 5.04
C TYR A 127 -4.46 -12.24 3.97
N ILE A 128 -4.15 -12.43 2.68
CA ILE A 128 -4.80 -11.65 1.60
C ILE A 128 -5.94 -12.38 0.88
N THR A 129 -6.23 -13.65 1.22
CA THR A 129 -7.30 -14.42 0.55
C THR A 129 -8.40 -14.89 1.50
N SER A 130 -8.45 -14.36 2.73
CA SER A 130 -9.43 -14.81 3.74
C SER A 130 -10.80 -14.11 3.60
N PHE A 131 -10.94 -13.16 2.70
CA PHE A 131 -12.17 -12.45 2.35
C PHE A 131 -12.24 -12.23 0.82
N PRO A 132 -13.37 -11.76 0.24
CA PRO A 132 -13.53 -11.67 -1.21
C PRO A 132 -12.45 -10.84 -1.89
N ALA A 133 -11.85 -11.37 -2.96
CA ALA A 133 -10.73 -10.73 -3.66
C ALA A 133 -11.11 -9.40 -4.32
N ASP A 134 -12.37 -9.22 -4.74
CA ASP A 134 -12.91 -7.98 -5.31
C ASP A 134 -13.16 -6.88 -4.26
N ARG A 135 -12.98 -7.22 -2.99
CA ARG A 135 -13.05 -6.29 -1.85
C ARG A 135 -11.66 -5.87 -1.35
N GLN A 136 -10.62 -6.16 -2.11
CA GLN A 136 -9.26 -5.77 -1.79
C GLN A 136 -8.53 -5.25 -3.03
N LEU A 137 -7.67 -4.24 -2.82
CA LEU A 137 -6.73 -3.74 -3.81
C LEU A 137 -5.35 -3.61 -3.18
N LEU A 138 -4.38 -4.32 -3.72
CA LEU A 138 -3.01 -4.28 -3.23
C LEU A 138 -2.19 -3.24 -3.99
N LEU A 139 -1.41 -2.45 -3.28
CA LEU A 139 -0.39 -1.58 -3.87
C LEU A 139 0.95 -2.29 -3.78
N ASP A 140 1.47 -2.79 -4.91
CA ASP A 140 2.84 -3.33 -4.98
C ASP A 140 3.81 -2.16 -4.86
N TYR A 141 4.33 -1.94 -3.66
CA TYR A 141 4.66 -0.64 -3.10
C TYR A 141 5.88 0.04 -3.73
N TYR A 142 6.92 -0.72 -4.10
CA TYR A 142 8.24 -0.19 -4.48
C TYR A 142 8.76 -0.90 -5.73
N CYS A 143 7.95 -0.94 -6.77
CA CYS A 143 8.18 -1.84 -7.91
C CYS A 143 9.41 -1.52 -8.73
N GLU A 144 9.90 -0.27 -8.76
CA GLU A 144 11.15 0.06 -9.43
C GLU A 144 12.38 -0.60 -8.78
N ARG A 145 12.22 -1.15 -7.59
CA ARG A 145 13.24 -1.89 -6.85
C ARG A 145 12.82 -3.30 -6.49
N GLN A 146 11.55 -3.50 -6.11
CA GLN A 146 11.06 -4.68 -5.38
C GLN A 146 9.65 -5.05 -5.84
N GLU A 147 9.53 -5.85 -6.88
CA GLU A 147 8.23 -6.37 -7.34
C GLU A 147 7.81 -7.60 -6.53
N VAL A 148 6.94 -7.41 -5.52
CA VAL A 148 6.48 -8.49 -4.63
C VAL A 148 5.53 -9.47 -5.35
N TRP A 149 4.82 -9.01 -6.38
CA TRP A 149 3.92 -9.83 -7.18
C TRP A 149 4.60 -11.09 -7.76
N GLN A 150 5.88 -10.99 -8.12
CA GLN A 150 6.63 -12.11 -8.71
C GLN A 150 6.79 -13.28 -7.74
N ARG A 151 7.15 -12.99 -6.48
CA ARG A 151 7.38 -14.04 -5.48
C ARG A 151 6.11 -14.56 -4.81
N THR A 152 5.00 -13.81 -4.87
CA THR A 152 3.72 -14.14 -4.27
C THR A 152 2.74 -14.79 -5.24
N ASN A 153 3.24 -15.39 -6.33
CA ASN A 153 2.38 -15.95 -7.36
C ASN A 153 1.25 -14.99 -7.79
N LYS A 154 1.64 -13.75 -8.12
CA LYS A 154 0.72 -12.68 -8.53
C LYS A 154 -0.35 -12.43 -7.47
N TYR A 155 0.07 -12.35 -6.20
CA TYR A 155 -0.83 -12.17 -5.05
C TYR A 155 -1.97 -13.17 -5.00
N PHE A 156 -1.73 -14.40 -5.47
CA PHE A 156 -2.73 -15.49 -5.47
C PHE A 156 -4.07 -15.12 -6.12
N GLY A 157 -4.06 -14.16 -7.06
CA GLY A 157 -5.24 -13.70 -7.80
C GLY A 157 -5.94 -12.47 -7.22
N VAL A 158 -5.47 -11.92 -6.11
CA VAL A 158 -5.98 -10.65 -5.57
C VAL A 158 -5.58 -9.49 -6.48
N PRO A 159 -6.48 -8.53 -6.78
CA PRO A 159 -6.18 -7.36 -7.60
C PRO A 159 -5.02 -6.53 -7.04
N TYR A 160 -4.13 -6.07 -7.92
CA TYR A 160 -3.01 -5.23 -7.51
C TYR A 160 -2.64 -4.17 -8.55
N ILE A 161 -2.04 -3.09 -8.06
CA ILE A 161 -1.48 -1.99 -8.82
C ILE A 161 0.05 -2.03 -8.70
N TRP A 162 0.76 -1.91 -9.82
CA TRP A 162 2.20 -1.69 -9.85
C TRP A 162 2.50 -0.24 -9.46
N CYS A 163 3.21 0.00 -8.38
CA CYS A 163 3.43 1.35 -7.87
C CYS A 163 4.90 1.77 -7.94
N TYR A 164 5.13 2.98 -8.45
CA TYR A 164 6.40 3.67 -8.41
C TYR A 164 6.49 4.49 -7.12
N LEU A 165 7.51 4.28 -6.30
CA LEU A 165 7.71 5.04 -5.06
C LEU A 165 8.45 6.36 -5.32
N GLY A 166 9.67 6.27 -5.87
CA GLY A 166 10.48 7.42 -6.28
C GLY A 166 11.09 8.23 -5.16
N ASN A 167 10.37 8.44 -4.05
CA ASN A 167 10.89 9.15 -2.87
C ASN A 167 10.29 8.60 -1.57
N PHE A 168 11.05 8.64 -0.51
CA PHE A 168 10.63 8.19 0.83
C PHE A 168 11.48 8.86 1.93
N GLY A 169 10.89 8.98 3.13
CA GLY A 169 11.60 9.45 4.32
C GLY A 169 12.31 10.80 4.15
N GLY A 170 11.74 11.74 3.38
CA GLY A 170 12.35 13.01 3.06
C GLY A 170 13.48 12.95 2.02
N ASN A 171 13.79 11.77 1.47
CA ASN A 171 14.78 11.63 0.40
C ASN A 171 14.12 11.88 -0.96
N THR A 172 14.59 12.89 -1.68
CA THR A 172 14.22 13.11 -3.07
C THR A 172 15.21 12.39 -3.96
N MET A 173 14.75 11.37 -4.69
CA MET A 173 15.59 10.71 -5.69
C MET A 173 15.59 11.51 -6.99
N LEU A 174 16.65 12.27 -7.22
CA LEU A 174 16.88 12.97 -8.48
C LEU A 174 17.25 12.02 -9.62
N VAL A 175 17.74 10.83 -9.26
CA VAL A 175 18.12 9.79 -10.22
C VAL A 175 16.94 8.90 -10.49
N GLY A 176 16.56 8.77 -11.76
CA GLY A 176 15.58 7.81 -12.22
C GLY A 176 16.18 6.87 -13.26
N ASP A 177 15.88 5.59 -13.17
CA ASP A 177 16.26 4.62 -14.18
C ASP A 177 15.06 4.27 -15.07
N VAL A 178 14.82 5.13 -16.05
CA VAL A 178 13.73 4.98 -17.02
C VAL A 178 13.83 3.64 -17.77
N LYS A 179 15.05 3.20 -18.10
CA LYS A 179 15.26 1.93 -18.84
C LYS A 179 14.86 0.74 -17.99
N ASN A 180 15.25 0.74 -16.71
CA ASN A 180 14.85 -0.32 -15.78
C ASN A 180 13.35 -0.31 -15.53
N VAL A 181 12.76 0.84 -15.25
CA VAL A 181 11.31 0.99 -15.04
C VAL A 181 10.53 0.51 -16.28
N ASN A 182 10.96 0.88 -17.49
CA ASN A 182 10.32 0.39 -18.71
C ASN A 182 10.37 -1.14 -18.83
N LYS A 183 11.52 -1.74 -18.56
CA LYS A 183 11.71 -3.20 -18.58
C LYS A 183 10.81 -3.91 -17.55
N LEU A 184 10.71 -3.37 -16.32
CA LEU A 184 9.86 -3.92 -15.26
C LEU A 184 8.38 -3.83 -15.64
N LEU A 185 7.94 -2.69 -16.13
CA LEU A 185 6.57 -2.50 -16.61
C LEU A 185 6.24 -3.43 -17.78
N GLU A 186 7.11 -3.57 -18.79
CA GLU A 186 6.92 -4.52 -19.89
C GLU A 186 6.77 -5.96 -19.38
N ASN A 187 7.60 -6.35 -18.41
CA ASN A 187 7.49 -7.66 -17.78
C ASN A 187 6.15 -7.82 -17.05
N THR A 188 5.72 -6.81 -16.29
CA THR A 188 4.45 -6.86 -15.55
C THR A 188 3.25 -6.93 -16.47
N PHE A 189 3.22 -6.15 -17.54
CA PHE A 189 2.15 -6.23 -18.55
C PHE A 189 2.07 -7.61 -19.22
N LYS A 190 3.21 -8.24 -19.47
CA LYS A 190 3.26 -9.57 -20.08
C LYS A 190 2.91 -10.69 -19.10
N ASN A 191 3.39 -10.61 -17.88
CA ASN A 191 3.44 -11.72 -16.93
C ASN A 191 2.68 -11.50 -15.62
N GLY A 192 2.21 -10.28 -15.34
CA GLY A 192 1.58 -9.90 -14.08
C GLY A 192 0.23 -10.58 -13.77
N GLY A 193 -0.39 -11.18 -14.79
CA GLY A 193 -1.65 -11.90 -14.64
C GLY A 193 -2.87 -11.03 -14.89
N LYS A 194 -4.06 -11.66 -14.84
CA LYS A 194 -5.34 -10.98 -15.09
C LYS A 194 -5.75 -10.04 -13.95
N ASN A 195 -5.18 -10.21 -12.79
CA ASN A 195 -5.42 -9.42 -11.59
C ASN A 195 -4.46 -8.23 -11.43
N PHE A 196 -3.54 -8.01 -12.37
CA PHE A 196 -2.85 -6.74 -12.53
C PHE A 196 -3.83 -5.71 -13.10
N THR A 197 -4.16 -4.68 -12.32
CA THR A 197 -5.26 -3.75 -12.63
C THR A 197 -4.81 -2.36 -13.06
N GLY A 198 -3.54 -2.01 -12.86
CA GLY A 198 -3.05 -0.70 -13.27
C GLY A 198 -1.68 -0.33 -12.74
N ILE A 199 -1.31 0.91 -13.03
CA ILE A 199 -0.07 1.55 -12.57
C ILE A 199 -0.44 2.70 -11.63
N GLY A 200 0.32 2.87 -10.57
CA GLY A 200 0.12 3.91 -9.57
C GLY A 200 1.42 4.44 -8.98
N SER A 201 1.28 5.21 -7.94
CA SER A 201 2.40 5.71 -7.15
C SER A 201 2.10 5.63 -5.66
N THR A 202 3.13 5.40 -4.89
CA THR A 202 3.13 5.33 -3.43
C THR A 202 4.11 6.35 -2.82
N LEU A 203 4.34 7.48 -3.49
CA LEU A 203 5.27 8.49 -3.02
C LEU A 203 4.94 8.95 -1.58
N GLU A 204 5.98 9.14 -0.78
CA GLU A 204 5.86 9.55 0.62
C GLU A 204 6.16 11.03 0.87
N GLY A 205 6.59 11.77 -0.13
CA GLY A 205 6.94 13.19 -0.02
C GLY A 205 6.44 14.03 -1.19
N PHE A 206 6.46 15.36 -1.00
CA PHE A 206 6.01 16.30 -2.03
C PHE A 206 7.11 16.60 -3.06
N ASP A 207 8.38 16.50 -2.69
CA ASP A 207 9.51 16.69 -3.57
C ASP A 207 9.75 15.41 -4.38
N CYS A 208 9.11 15.31 -5.52
CA CYS A 208 9.26 14.15 -6.41
C CYS A 208 10.04 14.52 -7.68
N ASN A 209 10.62 13.52 -8.33
CA ASN A 209 11.24 13.68 -9.64
C ASN A 209 10.17 13.73 -10.74
N PRO A 210 9.76 14.91 -11.23
CA PRO A 210 8.63 15.03 -12.16
C PRO A 210 8.87 14.32 -13.51
N PHE A 211 10.13 14.14 -13.89
CA PHE A 211 10.50 13.38 -15.09
C PHE A 211 10.07 11.92 -14.98
N MET A 212 10.40 11.26 -13.86
CA MET A 212 10.05 9.85 -13.66
C MET A 212 8.56 9.63 -13.51
N TYR A 213 7.88 10.49 -12.75
CA TYR A 213 6.42 10.38 -12.57
C TYR A 213 5.67 10.63 -13.87
N SER A 214 6.08 11.61 -14.69
CA SER A 214 5.53 11.81 -16.04
C SER A 214 5.66 10.54 -16.87
N TYR A 215 6.85 9.93 -16.89
CA TYR A 215 7.09 8.70 -17.64
C TYR A 215 6.20 7.55 -17.18
N VAL A 216 6.15 7.29 -15.87
CA VAL A 216 5.37 6.19 -15.29
C VAL A 216 3.87 6.35 -15.54
N PHE A 217 3.33 7.56 -15.34
CA PHE A 217 1.90 7.79 -15.50
C PHE A 217 1.46 7.85 -16.96
N GLU A 218 2.30 8.30 -17.89
CA GLU A 218 2.00 8.21 -19.30
C GLU A 218 1.90 6.74 -19.77
N LYS A 219 2.73 5.84 -19.19
CA LYS A 219 2.64 4.40 -19.44
C LYS A 219 1.31 3.77 -19.02
N ALA A 220 0.63 4.34 -18.03
CA ALA A 220 -0.71 3.87 -17.63
C ALA A 220 -1.77 4.11 -18.72
N TRP A 221 -1.60 5.15 -19.54
CA TRP A 221 -2.53 5.50 -20.60
C TRP A 221 -2.15 4.88 -21.94
N ASP A 222 -0.88 4.86 -22.28
CA ASP A 222 -0.39 4.25 -23.52
C ASP A 222 0.94 3.53 -23.30
N PHE A 223 0.84 2.25 -23.07
CA PHE A 223 2.00 1.40 -22.87
C PHE A 223 2.91 1.27 -24.09
N LYS A 224 2.38 1.48 -25.31
CA LYS A 224 3.10 1.24 -26.58
C LYS A 224 3.90 2.45 -27.05
N THR A 225 3.50 3.67 -26.72
CA THR A 225 4.04 4.90 -27.31
C THR A 225 5.47 5.26 -26.91
N HIS A 226 5.96 4.76 -25.79
CA HIS A 226 7.26 5.20 -25.24
C HIS A 226 8.35 4.14 -25.34
N ARG A 227 8.47 3.47 -26.49
CA ARG A 227 9.57 2.53 -26.73
C ARG A 227 10.90 3.26 -26.99
N ASP A 228 10.87 4.45 -27.59
CA ASP A 228 12.03 5.31 -27.79
C ASP A 228 12.12 6.35 -26.67
N ILE A 229 12.87 6.00 -25.62
CA ILE A 229 13.11 6.88 -24.47
C ILE A 229 13.76 8.21 -24.86
N PRO A 230 14.79 8.27 -25.73
CA PRO A 230 15.34 9.52 -26.24
C PRO A 230 14.31 10.41 -26.91
N ALA A 231 13.47 9.88 -27.77
CA ALA A 231 12.42 10.67 -28.43
C ALA A 231 11.38 11.18 -27.43
N TRP A 232 10.97 10.36 -26.47
CA TRP A 232 10.06 10.76 -25.39
C TRP A 232 10.68 11.89 -24.54
N THR A 233 11.98 11.76 -24.18
CA THR A 233 12.67 12.79 -23.40
C THR A 233 12.71 14.15 -24.11
N ARG A 234 13.00 14.14 -25.44
CA ARG A 234 12.95 15.37 -26.25
C ARG A 234 11.54 15.97 -26.24
N ALA A 235 10.52 15.17 -26.50
CA ALA A 235 9.14 15.64 -26.52
C ALA A 235 8.71 16.26 -25.18
N LEU A 236 9.13 15.67 -24.04
CA LEU A 236 8.88 16.23 -22.72
C LEU A 236 9.62 17.56 -22.51
N ALA A 237 10.86 17.66 -22.97
CA ALA A 237 11.62 18.91 -22.89
C ALA A 237 10.96 20.01 -23.74
N ASP A 238 10.56 19.72 -24.97
CA ASP A 238 9.85 20.64 -25.85
C ASP A 238 8.53 21.13 -25.23
N GLN A 239 7.77 20.20 -24.66
CA GLN A 239 6.52 20.53 -23.97
C GLN A 239 6.74 21.50 -22.79
N ARG A 240 7.81 21.26 -22.00
CA ARG A 240 8.10 22.08 -20.80
C ARG A 240 8.70 23.44 -21.14
N THR A 241 9.47 23.53 -22.22
CA THR A 241 10.10 24.79 -22.65
C THR A 241 9.21 25.62 -23.56
N GLY A 242 8.16 25.02 -24.13
CA GLY A 242 7.29 25.66 -25.12
C GLY A 242 7.96 25.87 -26.48
N LYS A 243 9.09 25.24 -26.72
CA LYS A 243 9.85 25.33 -27.99
C LYS A 243 10.34 23.95 -28.39
N ALA A 244 10.11 23.58 -29.67
CA ALA A 244 10.77 22.42 -30.23
C ALA A 244 12.26 22.78 -30.47
N ASP A 245 13.15 22.01 -29.85
CA ASP A 245 14.60 22.11 -30.11
C ASP A 245 14.97 21.18 -31.26
N GLN A 246 15.62 21.73 -32.29
CA GLN A 246 16.02 20.99 -33.48
C GLN A 246 17.43 20.40 -33.37
N ASN A 247 18.12 20.52 -32.23
CA ASN A 247 19.46 20.03 -32.01
C ASN A 247 19.53 18.65 -31.33
#